data_859bcae62b3b80be2b8680da57b396b4
#
_entry.id   859bcae62b3b80be2b8680da57b396b4
#
_cell.length_a   1.000
_cell.length_b   1.000
_cell.length_c   1.000
_cell.angle_alpha   90.00
_cell.angle_beta   90.00
_cell.angle_gamma   90.00
#
_symmetry.space_group_name_H-M   'P 1'
#
loop_
_entity.id
_entity.type
_entity.pdbx_description
1 polymer ?
#
loop_
_entity_poly.entity_id
_entity_poly.type
_entity_poly.pdbx_seq_one_letter_code
_entity_poly.pdbx_strand_id
1 'polypeptide(L)'
;MVSPGRGSGKAKAARGDGESGPCGSRCHRFGRYVFFLYDQTGEEQYRTWIERNAEWLKNSPQSENGVFGCVEDSSRKISGSVMFSVYPFYMEYETRYHNKAEYAQIVRQLLALAPSEQADMEQKGWYLMAVIDVIDSMSREIFEHYKSLEEIFKKTIRNILAAGWNNDFSKKESAMMGYSIVKACNLGVLNSEKYAEIGLSMIDGLIKEPFDSKDSERMGIAMMAYAQRLILSRE
;
A
#
# COMPACT_ATOMS: atom_id res chain seq x y z
N MET A 1 49.18 -31.37 -34.42
CA MET A 1 49.23 -29.96 -33.99
C MET A 1 47.92 -29.33 -34.34
N VAL A 2 47.04 -29.15 -33.37
CA VAL A 2 45.73 -28.51 -33.54
C VAL A 2 45.67 -27.41 -32.50
N SER A 3 45.58 -26.16 -32.95
CA SER A 3 45.44 -24.98 -32.11
C SER A 3 44.00 -24.80 -31.66
N PRO A 4 43.72 -24.42 -30.41
CA PRO A 4 42.38 -24.13 -29.95
C PRO A 4 41.98 -22.69 -30.26
N GLY A 5 40.85 -22.52 -30.94
CA GLY A 5 40.26 -21.26 -31.23
C GLY A 5 39.71 -20.58 -29.96
N ARG A 6 40.13 -19.34 -29.74
CA ARG A 6 39.55 -18.45 -28.72
C ARG A 6 38.17 -17.95 -29.18
N GLY A 7 37.12 -18.44 -28.55
CA GLY A 7 35.81 -17.85 -28.62
C GLY A 7 35.73 -16.63 -27.72
N SER A 8 35.77 -15.43 -28.30
CA SER A 8 35.48 -14.17 -27.59
C SER A 8 33.98 -14.03 -27.40
N GLY A 9 33.47 -14.47 -26.25
CA GLY A 9 32.15 -14.14 -25.79
C GLY A 9 32.08 -12.66 -25.47
N LYS A 10 31.58 -11.84 -26.42
CA LYS A 10 31.18 -10.48 -26.15
C LYS A 10 29.94 -10.50 -25.23
N ALA A 11 30.15 -10.15 -23.97
CA ALA A 11 29.08 -9.81 -23.08
C ALA A 11 28.26 -8.68 -23.74
N LYS A 12 27.02 -8.97 -24.10
CA LYS A 12 26.07 -7.94 -24.50
C LYS A 12 25.84 -7.05 -23.30
N ALA A 13 26.41 -5.84 -23.34
CA ALA A 13 26.01 -4.77 -22.46
C ALA A 13 24.48 -4.62 -22.53
N ALA A 14 23.84 -4.69 -21.40
CA ALA A 14 22.43 -4.39 -21.26
C ALA A 14 22.21 -2.98 -21.81
N ARG A 15 21.50 -2.90 -22.91
CA ARG A 15 21.09 -1.63 -23.50
C ARG A 15 20.22 -0.91 -22.51
N GLY A 16 20.54 0.38 -22.39
CA GLY A 16 19.93 1.34 -21.54
C GLY A 16 18.41 1.28 -21.49
N ASP A 17 17.94 1.63 -20.32
CA ASP A 17 16.57 1.93 -19.99
C ASP A 17 16.02 2.93 -21.00
N GLY A 18 15.43 2.41 -22.08
CA GLY A 18 14.58 3.21 -22.91
C GLY A 18 13.52 3.82 -22.00
N GLU A 19 13.42 5.11 -22.01
CA GLU A 19 12.33 5.87 -21.43
C GLU A 19 11.02 5.39 -22.08
N SER A 20 10.55 4.23 -21.65
CA SER A 20 9.22 3.76 -21.97
C SER A 20 8.28 4.40 -20.97
N GLY A 21 7.49 5.30 -21.50
CA GLY A 21 6.33 5.96 -21.03
C GLY A 21 5.78 5.75 -19.62
N PRO A 22 4.90 6.65 -19.26
CA PRO A 22 4.57 6.93 -17.88
C PRO A 22 3.85 5.78 -17.18
N CYS A 23 4.21 5.59 -15.96
CA CYS A 23 3.49 5.02 -14.85
C CYS A 23 3.12 3.54 -14.79
N GLY A 24 2.70 2.86 -15.83
CA GLY A 24 2.18 1.49 -15.70
C GLY A 24 3.11 0.49 -15.02
N SER A 25 4.42 0.59 -15.23
CA SER A 25 5.41 -0.33 -14.67
C SER A 25 6.22 0.22 -13.49
N ARG A 26 6.25 1.53 -13.28
CA ARG A 26 7.07 2.15 -12.21
C ARG A 26 6.32 2.27 -10.87
N CYS A 27 5.01 2.49 -10.90
CA CYS A 27 4.22 2.68 -9.68
C CYS A 27 4.10 1.40 -8.82
N HIS A 28 4.26 0.22 -9.39
CA HIS A 28 4.31 -1.04 -8.65
C HIS A 28 5.64 -1.26 -7.90
N ARG A 29 6.61 -0.37 -8.03
CA ARG A 29 7.92 -0.49 -7.40
C ARG A 29 8.01 0.17 -6.03
N PHE A 30 7.02 0.95 -5.62
CA PHE A 30 7.02 1.57 -4.31
C PHE A 30 6.67 0.55 -3.24
N GLY A 31 7.68 0.09 -2.51
CA GLY A 31 7.49 -0.86 -1.43
C GLY A 31 8.06 -0.33 -0.12
N ARG A 32 7.24 -0.28 0.93
CA ARG A 32 7.69 0.10 2.28
C ARG A 32 8.80 -0.83 2.82
N TYR A 33 8.88 -2.06 2.30
CA TYR A 33 9.94 -3.00 2.69
C TYR A 33 11.36 -2.47 2.50
N VAL A 34 11.57 -1.49 1.62
CA VAL A 34 12.91 -0.90 1.40
C VAL A 34 13.39 -0.10 2.61
N PHE A 35 12.49 0.51 3.37
CA PHE A 35 12.84 1.17 4.64
C PHE A 35 13.32 0.14 5.66
N PHE A 36 12.63 -1.00 5.76
CA PHE A 36 13.07 -2.10 6.60
C PHE A 36 14.45 -2.64 6.19
N LEU A 37 14.71 -2.81 4.89
CA LEU A 37 16.03 -3.23 4.41
C LEU A 37 17.11 -2.23 4.80
N TYR A 38 16.85 -0.94 4.65
CA TYR A 38 17.78 0.09 5.09
C TYR A 38 18.03 0.04 6.60
N ASP A 39 16.98 -0.08 7.40
CA ASP A 39 17.09 -0.17 8.86
C ASP A 39 17.90 -1.40 9.32
N GLN A 40 17.77 -2.54 8.61
CA GLN A 40 18.49 -3.77 8.96
C GLN A 40 19.94 -3.78 8.50
N THR A 41 20.27 -3.16 7.37
CA THR A 41 21.57 -3.31 6.73
C THR A 41 22.43 -2.06 6.82
N GLY A 42 21.82 -0.86 6.91
CA GLY A 42 22.50 0.42 6.79
C GLY A 42 23.09 0.70 5.40
N GLU A 43 22.74 -0.11 4.38
CA GLU A 43 23.31 0.03 3.05
C GLU A 43 22.75 1.24 2.31
N GLU A 44 23.63 2.18 1.94
CA GLU A 44 23.27 3.45 1.28
C GLU A 44 22.52 3.27 -0.06
N GLN A 45 22.63 2.13 -0.71
CA GLN A 45 21.84 1.84 -1.92
C GLN A 45 20.33 1.89 -1.67
N TYR A 46 19.86 1.43 -0.50
CA TYR A 46 18.45 1.48 -0.14
C TYR A 46 18.01 2.92 0.16
N ARG A 47 18.83 3.69 0.84
CA ARG A 47 18.57 5.11 1.09
C ARG A 47 18.46 5.90 -0.22
N THR A 48 19.43 5.72 -1.10
CA THR A 48 19.44 6.35 -2.43
C THR A 48 18.18 5.98 -3.23
N TRP A 49 17.76 4.71 -3.15
CA TRP A 49 16.54 4.26 -3.80
C TRP A 49 15.28 4.95 -3.23
N ILE A 50 15.17 5.06 -1.91
CA ILE A 50 14.07 5.73 -1.24
C ILE A 50 13.99 7.20 -1.70
N GLU A 51 15.08 7.94 -1.61
CA GLU A 51 15.13 9.36 -1.96
C GLU A 51 14.80 9.61 -3.44
N ARG A 52 15.36 8.82 -4.33
CA ARG A 52 15.10 8.92 -5.77
C ARG A 52 13.62 8.67 -6.10
N ASN A 53 12.99 7.72 -5.44
CA ASN A 53 11.58 7.43 -5.68
C ASN A 53 10.65 8.48 -5.04
N ALA A 54 11.00 9.02 -3.88
CA ALA A 54 10.28 10.14 -3.27
C ALA A 54 10.35 11.40 -4.13
N GLU A 55 11.53 11.74 -4.64
CA GLU A 55 11.73 12.86 -5.55
C GLU A 55 10.95 12.67 -6.87
N TRP A 56 10.91 11.45 -7.39
CA TRP A 56 10.09 11.13 -8.56
C TRP A 56 8.60 11.34 -8.29
N LEU A 57 8.09 10.93 -7.12
CA LEU A 57 6.69 11.16 -6.73
C LEU A 57 6.37 12.64 -6.62
N LYS A 58 7.25 13.40 -5.98
CA LYS A 58 7.09 14.85 -5.81
C LYS A 58 6.96 15.59 -7.14
N ASN A 59 7.72 15.15 -8.14
CA ASN A 59 7.74 15.73 -9.48
C ASN A 59 6.75 15.07 -10.46
N SER A 60 5.98 14.08 -10.01
CA SER A 60 5.01 13.41 -10.86
C SER A 60 3.84 14.32 -11.21
N PRO A 61 3.30 14.21 -12.43
CA PRO A 61 2.09 14.94 -12.80
C PRO A 61 0.96 14.63 -11.81
N GLN A 62 0.25 15.67 -11.42
CA GLN A 62 -0.94 15.53 -10.60
C GLN A 62 -2.18 15.66 -11.48
N SER A 63 -3.25 14.94 -11.13
CA SER A 63 -4.56 15.13 -11.74
C SER A 63 -5.09 16.52 -11.43
N GLU A 64 -6.17 16.95 -12.10
CA GLU A 64 -6.87 18.21 -11.80
C GLU A 64 -7.28 18.34 -10.32
N ASN A 65 -7.49 17.23 -9.64
CA ASN A 65 -7.81 17.17 -8.20
C ASN A 65 -6.55 17.12 -7.30
N GLY A 66 -5.36 17.32 -7.86
CA GLY A 66 -4.10 17.32 -7.13
C GLY A 66 -3.67 15.94 -6.62
N VAL A 67 -4.24 14.85 -7.15
CA VAL A 67 -3.87 13.48 -6.80
C VAL A 67 -2.65 13.06 -7.59
N PHE A 68 -1.68 12.41 -6.95
CA PHE A 68 -0.55 11.82 -7.66
C PHE A 68 -1.07 10.90 -8.76
N GLY A 69 -0.84 11.31 -9.98
CA GLY A 69 -1.29 10.58 -11.14
C GLY A 69 -0.14 9.82 -11.74
N CYS A 70 -0.27 8.52 -11.75
CA CYS A 70 0.27 7.74 -12.84
C CYS A 70 -0.62 8.02 -14.06
N VAL A 71 -0.60 9.22 -14.59
CA VAL A 71 -1.62 9.63 -15.53
C VAL A 71 -0.97 9.96 -16.86
N GLU A 72 -1.05 9.00 -17.77
CA GLU A 72 -1.00 9.30 -19.20
C GLU A 72 -2.23 10.12 -19.63
N ASP A 73 -3.28 10.10 -18.82
CA ASP A 73 -4.56 10.72 -19.06
C ASP A 73 -5.11 11.24 -17.73
N SER A 74 -5.26 12.55 -17.61
CA SER A 74 -5.78 13.23 -16.41
C SER A 74 -7.19 12.77 -16.00
N SER A 75 -7.90 12.07 -16.89
CA SER A 75 -9.21 11.46 -16.63
C SER A 75 -9.13 10.11 -15.92
N ARG A 76 -7.97 9.45 -15.89
CA ARG A 76 -7.81 8.14 -15.26
C ARG A 76 -7.68 8.25 -13.75
N LYS A 77 -8.55 7.53 -13.05
CA LYS A 77 -8.43 7.34 -11.60
C LYS A 77 -7.20 6.48 -11.29
N ILE A 78 -6.47 6.83 -10.24
CA ILE A 78 -5.41 5.99 -9.70
C ILE A 78 -5.96 4.60 -9.35
N SER A 79 -5.27 3.53 -9.75
CA SER A 79 -5.71 2.18 -9.36
C SER A 79 -5.50 1.97 -7.86
N GLY A 80 -6.33 1.11 -7.27
CA GLY A 80 -6.27 0.84 -5.84
C GLY A 80 -4.92 0.28 -5.38
N SER A 81 -4.32 -0.63 -6.15
CA SER A 81 -3.01 -1.20 -5.85
C SER A 81 -1.87 -0.16 -5.93
N VAL A 82 -1.96 0.77 -6.87
CA VAL A 82 -1.01 1.90 -6.95
C VAL A 82 -1.18 2.83 -5.75
N MET A 83 -2.41 3.16 -5.37
CA MET A 83 -2.69 3.96 -4.18
C MET A 83 -2.07 3.32 -2.93
N PHE A 84 -2.28 2.03 -2.72
CA PHE A 84 -1.72 1.26 -1.61
C PHE A 84 -0.17 1.24 -1.62
N SER A 85 0.44 1.24 -2.80
CA SER A 85 1.91 1.26 -2.90
C SER A 85 2.51 2.65 -2.66
N VAL A 86 1.87 3.70 -3.19
CA VAL A 86 2.42 5.05 -3.25
C VAL A 86 2.26 5.80 -1.93
N TYR A 87 1.05 5.89 -1.40
CA TYR A 87 0.79 6.78 -0.27
C TYR A 87 1.47 6.36 1.04
N PRO A 88 1.47 5.07 1.44
CA PRO A 88 2.21 4.65 2.62
C PRO A 88 3.71 4.83 2.48
N PHE A 89 4.27 4.57 1.30
CA PHE A 89 5.69 4.82 1.02
C PHE A 89 6.04 6.30 1.19
N TYR A 90 5.24 7.19 0.56
CA TYR A 90 5.52 8.61 0.61
C TYR A 90 5.31 9.20 2.00
N MET A 91 4.29 8.76 2.72
CA MET A 91 4.08 9.16 4.12
C MET A 91 5.25 8.74 5.01
N GLU A 92 5.79 7.53 4.85
CA GLU A 92 6.93 7.06 5.61
C GLU A 92 8.21 7.85 5.29
N TYR A 93 8.42 8.20 4.01
CA TYR A 93 9.51 9.09 3.60
C TYR A 93 9.40 10.46 4.26
N GLU A 94 8.24 11.09 4.21
CA GLU A 94 7.98 12.40 4.81
C GLU A 94 8.19 12.38 6.34
N THR A 95 7.80 11.30 6.98
CA THR A 95 7.97 11.11 8.42
C THR A 95 9.44 11.01 8.81
N ARG A 96 10.21 10.22 8.06
CA ARG A 96 11.58 9.89 8.42
C ARG A 96 12.61 10.91 7.94
N TYR A 97 12.39 11.50 6.76
CA TYR A 97 13.47 12.17 6.05
C TYR A 97 13.16 13.58 5.57
N HIS A 98 11.90 13.97 5.49
CA HIS A 98 11.51 15.24 4.90
C HIS A 98 10.72 16.16 5.84
N ASN A 99 10.85 15.92 7.15
CA ASN A 99 10.24 16.76 8.20
C ASN A 99 8.74 17.01 8.03
N LYS A 100 8.01 16.03 7.49
CA LYS A 100 6.54 16.04 7.34
C LYS A 100 6.02 17.15 6.41
N ALA A 101 6.86 17.65 5.50
CA ALA A 101 6.54 18.82 4.66
C ALA A 101 5.29 18.61 3.79
N GLU A 102 5.09 17.39 3.28
CA GLU A 102 4.00 17.06 2.36
C GLU A 102 2.81 16.34 3.02
N TYR A 103 2.77 16.26 4.35
CA TYR A 103 1.67 15.61 5.08
C TYR A 103 0.30 16.14 4.68
N ALA A 104 0.15 17.47 4.64
CA ALA A 104 -1.12 18.09 4.27
C ALA A 104 -1.58 17.71 2.86
N GLN A 105 -0.63 17.58 1.93
CA GLN A 105 -0.92 17.17 0.55
C GLN A 105 -1.35 15.71 0.48
N ILE A 106 -0.61 14.81 1.14
CA ILE A 106 -0.94 13.37 1.20
C ILE A 106 -2.33 13.15 1.78
N VAL A 107 -2.63 13.79 2.92
CA VAL A 107 -3.93 13.68 3.59
C VAL A 107 -5.04 14.21 2.71
N ARG A 108 -4.88 15.39 2.11
CA ARG A 108 -5.87 15.98 1.19
C ARG A 108 -6.18 15.05 0.03
N GLN A 109 -5.16 14.44 -0.57
CA GLN A 109 -5.33 13.50 -1.69
C GLN A 109 -6.08 12.24 -1.26
N LEU A 110 -5.73 11.66 -0.12
CA LEU A 110 -6.45 10.48 0.41
C LEU A 110 -7.90 10.79 0.74
N LEU A 111 -8.19 11.96 1.28
CA LEU A 111 -9.58 12.38 1.51
C LEU A 111 -10.36 12.56 0.19
N ALA A 112 -9.71 13.10 -0.85
CA ALA A 112 -10.32 13.23 -2.18
C ALA A 112 -10.53 11.88 -2.89
N LEU A 113 -9.72 10.86 -2.56
CA LEU A 113 -9.82 9.51 -3.10
C LEU A 113 -10.81 8.61 -2.33
N ALA A 114 -11.44 9.14 -1.27
CA ALA A 114 -12.38 8.34 -0.49
C ALA A 114 -13.47 7.74 -1.38
N PRO A 115 -13.70 6.42 -1.30
CA PRO A 115 -14.65 5.74 -2.18
C PRO A 115 -16.08 6.19 -1.88
N SER A 116 -16.88 6.35 -2.93
CA SER A 116 -18.30 6.58 -2.78
C SER A 116 -19.02 5.35 -2.18
N GLU A 117 -20.25 5.51 -1.72
CA GLU A 117 -21.05 4.39 -1.22
C GLU A 117 -21.24 3.30 -2.29
N GLN A 118 -21.36 3.70 -3.56
CA GLN A 118 -21.56 2.83 -4.72
C GLN A 118 -20.27 2.20 -5.25
N ALA A 119 -19.10 2.60 -4.74
CA ALA A 119 -17.82 1.98 -5.12
C ALA A 119 -17.85 0.49 -4.80
N ASP A 120 -17.18 -0.32 -5.64
CA ASP A 120 -17.06 -1.75 -5.41
C ASP A 120 -16.19 -2.06 -4.16
N MET A 121 -16.25 -3.30 -3.71
CA MET A 121 -15.52 -3.71 -2.51
C MET A 121 -14.01 -3.77 -2.72
N GLU A 122 -13.54 -4.00 -3.94
CA GLU A 122 -12.12 -3.96 -4.24
C GLU A 122 -11.55 -2.55 -4.07
N GLN A 123 -12.22 -1.53 -4.61
CA GLN A 123 -11.83 -0.13 -4.41
C GLN A 123 -11.82 0.26 -2.93
N LYS A 124 -12.87 -0.12 -2.20
CA LYS A 124 -12.98 0.13 -0.75
C LYS A 124 -11.85 -0.57 0.02
N GLY A 125 -11.56 -1.81 -0.34
CA GLY A 125 -10.49 -2.61 0.29
C GLY A 125 -9.12 -1.99 0.10
N TRP A 126 -8.74 -1.65 -1.12
CA TRP A 126 -7.47 -0.97 -1.40
C TRP A 126 -7.35 0.37 -0.69
N TYR A 127 -8.44 1.14 -0.67
CA TYR A 127 -8.46 2.42 0.04
C TYR A 127 -8.20 2.25 1.53
N LEU A 128 -8.89 1.31 2.17
CA LEU A 128 -8.73 1.04 3.60
C LEU A 128 -7.31 0.56 3.93
N MET A 129 -6.75 -0.34 3.11
CA MET A 129 -5.36 -0.77 3.28
C MET A 129 -4.38 0.40 3.16
N ALA A 130 -4.57 1.27 2.15
CA ALA A 130 -3.71 2.43 1.97
C ALA A 130 -3.80 3.40 3.16
N VAL A 131 -5.02 3.72 3.61
CA VAL A 131 -5.22 4.68 4.71
C VAL A 131 -4.67 4.15 6.03
N ILE A 132 -4.89 2.87 6.36
CA ILE A 132 -4.38 2.32 7.62
C ILE A 132 -2.85 2.23 7.63
N ASP A 133 -2.23 1.96 6.49
CA ASP A 133 -0.78 1.95 6.36
C ASP A 133 -0.17 3.35 6.40
N VAL A 134 -0.88 4.35 5.89
CA VAL A 134 -0.50 5.76 6.05
C VAL A 134 -0.60 6.18 7.52
N ILE A 135 -1.66 5.82 8.22
CA ILE A 135 -1.81 6.07 9.66
C ILE A 135 -0.68 5.43 10.47
N ASP A 136 -0.28 4.21 10.12
CA ASP A 136 0.82 3.49 10.74
C ASP A 136 2.17 4.20 10.55
N SER A 137 2.39 4.79 9.37
CA SER A 137 3.65 5.45 9.01
C SER A 137 3.74 6.89 9.49
N MET A 138 2.60 7.52 9.81
CA MET A 138 2.59 8.95 10.10
C MET A 138 2.90 9.25 11.58
N SER A 139 3.61 10.36 11.82
CA SER A 139 3.79 10.90 13.17
C SER A 139 2.48 11.46 13.71
N ARG A 140 2.17 11.16 14.98
CA ARG A 140 1.01 11.72 15.68
C ARG A 140 1.18 13.18 16.12
N GLU A 141 2.34 13.77 15.89
CA GLU A 141 2.61 15.17 16.26
C GLU A 141 1.69 16.16 15.54
N ILE A 142 1.28 15.86 14.29
CA ILE A 142 0.30 16.66 13.56
C ILE A 142 -1.07 15.99 13.72
N PHE A 143 -1.65 16.21 14.90
CA PHE A 143 -2.88 15.54 15.34
C PHE A 143 -4.05 15.71 14.38
N GLU A 144 -4.23 16.89 13.77
CA GLU A 144 -5.35 17.17 12.86
C GLU A 144 -5.32 16.26 11.61
N HIS A 145 -4.15 16.04 11.05
CA HIS A 145 -3.98 15.16 9.89
C HIS A 145 -4.25 13.70 10.26
N TYR A 146 -3.70 13.26 11.39
CA TYR A 146 -3.95 11.94 11.92
C TYR A 146 -5.46 11.70 12.14
N LYS A 147 -6.12 12.62 12.83
CA LYS A 147 -7.54 12.55 13.13
C LYS A 147 -8.41 12.52 11.89
N SER A 148 -8.10 13.32 10.87
CA SER A 148 -8.84 13.32 9.60
C SER A 148 -8.81 11.96 8.91
N LEU A 149 -7.65 11.30 8.88
CA LEU A 149 -7.52 9.96 8.31
C LEU A 149 -8.20 8.89 9.18
N GLU A 150 -8.08 9.01 10.48
CA GLU A 150 -8.77 8.12 11.43
C GLU A 150 -10.30 8.20 11.25
N GLU A 151 -10.87 9.39 11.14
CA GLU A 151 -12.29 9.60 10.97
C GLU A 151 -12.83 9.04 9.65
N ILE A 152 -12.14 9.31 8.54
CA ILE A 152 -12.56 8.77 7.23
C ILE A 152 -12.44 7.24 7.19
N PHE A 153 -11.38 6.67 7.78
CA PHE A 153 -11.22 5.23 7.90
C PHE A 153 -12.38 4.61 8.68
N LYS A 154 -12.66 5.11 9.88
CA LYS A 154 -13.78 4.65 10.74
C LYS A 154 -15.13 4.78 10.06
N LYS A 155 -15.35 5.88 9.34
CA LYS A 155 -16.58 6.10 8.57
C LYS A 155 -16.73 5.05 7.48
N THR A 156 -15.67 4.79 6.72
CA THR A 156 -15.70 3.81 5.61
C THR A 156 -15.98 2.39 6.14
N ILE A 157 -15.29 1.96 7.22
CA ILE A 157 -15.55 0.66 7.86
C ILE A 157 -17.02 0.56 8.32
N ARG A 158 -17.54 1.57 9.02
CA ARG A 158 -18.93 1.55 9.51
C ARG A 158 -19.93 1.43 8.36
N ASN A 159 -19.74 2.17 7.27
CA ASN A 159 -20.63 2.12 6.12
C ASN A 159 -20.63 0.74 5.46
N ILE A 160 -19.47 0.12 5.30
CA ILE A 160 -19.35 -1.24 4.73
C ILE A 160 -20.09 -2.26 5.62
N LEU A 161 -19.86 -2.23 6.92
CA LEU A 161 -20.49 -3.17 7.84
C LEU A 161 -22.00 -2.94 7.95
N ALA A 162 -22.47 -1.69 7.94
CA ALA A 162 -23.90 -1.36 7.97
C ALA A 162 -24.63 -1.77 6.69
N ALA A 163 -23.97 -1.78 5.55
CA ALA A 163 -24.53 -2.26 4.29
C ALA A 163 -24.71 -3.79 4.24
N GLY A 164 -24.34 -4.50 5.30
CA GLY A 164 -24.50 -5.95 5.38
C GLY A 164 -23.56 -6.71 4.46
N TRP A 165 -22.29 -6.35 4.46
CA TRP A 165 -21.30 -7.03 3.64
C TRP A 165 -21.29 -8.54 3.90
N ASN A 166 -21.52 -9.29 2.83
CA ASN A 166 -21.48 -10.75 2.87
C ASN A 166 -20.01 -11.22 2.78
N ASN A 167 -19.54 -11.89 3.82
CA ASN A 167 -18.21 -12.46 3.89
C ASN A 167 -18.08 -13.65 2.91
N ASP A 168 -17.68 -13.37 1.69
CA ASP A 168 -17.16 -14.40 0.79
C ASP A 168 -15.65 -14.49 0.99
N PHE A 169 -15.24 -15.41 1.86
CA PHE A 169 -13.84 -15.59 2.22
C PHE A 169 -12.94 -16.06 1.07
N SER A 170 -13.54 -16.49 -0.05
CA SER A 170 -12.79 -16.86 -1.24
C SER A 170 -12.19 -15.65 -1.97
N LYS A 171 -12.66 -14.44 -1.68
CA LYS A 171 -12.28 -13.23 -2.40
C LYS A 171 -11.16 -12.46 -1.71
N LYS A 172 -10.35 -11.77 -2.51
CA LYS A 172 -9.28 -10.90 -2.02
C LYS A 172 -9.79 -9.74 -1.16
N GLU A 173 -11.03 -9.29 -1.39
CA GLU A 173 -11.68 -8.24 -0.60
C GLU A 173 -11.83 -8.61 0.87
N SER A 174 -12.10 -9.89 1.17
CA SER A 174 -12.13 -10.38 2.55
C SER A 174 -10.75 -10.30 3.21
N ALA A 175 -9.68 -10.60 2.45
CA ALA A 175 -8.32 -10.45 2.92
C ALA A 175 -7.97 -8.97 3.22
N MET A 176 -8.36 -8.07 2.31
CA MET A 176 -8.15 -6.63 2.46
C MET A 176 -8.86 -6.08 3.70
N MET A 177 -10.11 -6.49 3.90
CA MET A 177 -10.91 -6.08 5.06
C MET A 177 -10.34 -6.65 6.36
N GLY A 178 -10.02 -7.94 6.40
CA GLY A 178 -9.41 -8.59 7.55
C GLY A 178 -8.10 -7.90 7.94
N TYR A 179 -7.22 -7.64 6.95
CA TYR A 179 -6.00 -6.86 7.17
C TYR A 179 -6.28 -5.49 7.78
N SER A 180 -7.18 -4.73 7.14
CA SER A 180 -7.45 -3.35 7.53
C SER A 180 -8.05 -3.23 8.92
N ILE A 181 -9.01 -4.11 9.26
CA ILE A 181 -9.67 -4.12 10.56
C ILE A 181 -8.70 -4.54 11.66
N VAL A 182 -7.99 -5.66 11.48
CA VAL A 182 -7.08 -6.18 12.52
C VAL A 182 -5.91 -5.24 12.73
N LYS A 183 -5.33 -4.69 11.66
CA LYS A 183 -4.28 -3.67 11.78
C LYS A 183 -4.77 -2.42 12.49
N ALA A 184 -5.99 -1.99 12.21
CA ALA A 184 -6.58 -0.82 12.89
C ALA A 184 -6.83 -1.09 14.39
N CYS A 185 -7.15 -2.32 14.78
CA CYS A 185 -7.21 -2.73 16.17
C CYS A 185 -5.81 -2.69 16.82
N ASN A 186 -4.80 -3.28 16.18
CA ASN A 186 -3.41 -3.25 16.66
C ASN A 186 -2.87 -1.84 16.88
N LEU A 187 -3.28 -0.89 16.03
CA LEU A 187 -2.86 0.52 16.13
C LEU A 187 -3.73 1.36 17.11
N GLY A 188 -4.78 0.78 17.69
CA GLY A 188 -5.74 1.49 18.54
C GLY A 188 -6.64 2.46 17.77
N VAL A 189 -6.68 2.39 16.43
CA VAL A 189 -7.58 3.16 15.57
C VAL A 189 -9.02 2.68 15.71
N LEU A 190 -9.22 1.35 15.74
CA LEU A 190 -10.52 0.75 16.05
C LEU A 190 -10.50 0.15 17.47
N ASN A 191 -11.67 0.17 18.10
CA ASN A 191 -11.86 -0.52 19.40
C ASN A 191 -11.80 -2.04 19.18
N SER A 192 -10.80 -2.70 19.78
CA SER A 192 -10.56 -4.13 19.60
C SER A 192 -11.70 -5.00 20.11
N GLU A 193 -12.35 -4.64 21.23
CA GLU A 193 -13.49 -5.40 21.76
C GLU A 193 -14.65 -5.50 20.77
N LYS A 194 -14.83 -4.45 19.97
CA LYS A 194 -15.92 -4.38 18.99
C LYS A 194 -15.57 -4.95 17.62
N TYR A 195 -14.32 -4.78 17.17
CA TYR A 195 -13.98 -5.03 15.77
C TYR A 195 -13.02 -6.18 15.54
N ALA A 196 -12.25 -6.60 16.56
CA ALA A 196 -11.23 -7.63 16.38
C ALA A 196 -11.82 -8.96 15.89
N GLU A 197 -12.92 -9.42 16.51
CA GLU A 197 -13.57 -10.68 16.11
C GLU A 197 -14.04 -10.66 14.67
N ILE A 198 -14.55 -9.52 14.20
CA ILE A 198 -14.99 -9.34 12.81
C ILE A 198 -13.80 -9.55 11.86
N GLY A 199 -12.69 -8.84 12.09
CA GLY A 199 -11.49 -8.96 11.26
C GLY A 199 -10.85 -10.34 11.32
N LEU A 200 -10.79 -10.94 12.52
CA LEU A 200 -10.24 -12.28 12.73
C LEU A 200 -11.06 -13.35 12.00
N SER A 201 -12.39 -13.27 12.04
CA SER A 201 -13.25 -14.22 11.31
C SER A 201 -13.02 -14.19 9.80
N MET A 202 -12.73 -13.01 9.24
CA MET A 202 -12.36 -12.88 7.83
C MET A 202 -11.04 -13.57 7.52
N ILE A 203 -10.03 -13.39 8.38
CA ILE A 203 -8.71 -14.02 8.20
C ILE A 203 -8.81 -15.54 8.40
N ASP A 204 -9.55 -16.00 9.38
CA ASP A 204 -9.75 -17.44 9.64
C ASP A 204 -10.50 -18.13 8.50
N GLY A 205 -11.44 -17.45 7.88
CA GLY A 205 -12.11 -17.93 6.68
C GLY A 205 -11.14 -18.11 5.51
N LEU A 206 -10.26 -17.14 5.27
CA LEU A 206 -9.25 -17.21 4.21
C LEU A 206 -8.29 -18.38 4.34
N ILE A 207 -7.86 -18.71 5.57
CA ILE A 207 -6.89 -19.79 5.83
C ILE A 207 -7.47 -21.16 5.53
N LYS A 208 -8.79 -21.30 5.64
CA LYS A 208 -9.50 -22.56 5.37
C LYS A 208 -9.72 -22.82 3.87
N GLU A 209 -9.65 -21.78 3.05
CA GLU A 209 -9.84 -21.88 1.61
C GLU A 209 -8.53 -22.22 0.90
N PRO A 210 -8.56 -23.08 -0.12
CA PRO A 210 -7.36 -23.37 -0.91
C PRO A 210 -6.86 -22.12 -1.61
N PHE A 211 -5.56 -21.85 -1.49
CA PHE A 211 -4.93 -20.78 -2.26
C PHE A 211 -4.62 -21.26 -3.68
N ASP A 212 -5.10 -20.52 -4.69
CA ASP A 212 -4.59 -20.69 -6.04
C ASP A 212 -3.19 -20.03 -6.10
N SER A 213 -2.18 -20.86 -6.38
CA SER A 213 -0.79 -20.38 -6.52
C SER A 213 -0.59 -19.36 -7.64
N LYS A 214 -1.57 -19.22 -8.53
CA LYS A 214 -1.57 -18.23 -9.61
C LYS A 214 -2.08 -16.86 -9.17
N ASP A 215 -2.81 -16.77 -8.07
CA ASP A 215 -3.31 -15.51 -7.51
C ASP A 215 -2.32 -14.97 -6.45
N SER A 216 -1.20 -14.46 -6.93
CA SER A 216 -0.14 -13.91 -6.08
C SER A 216 -0.57 -12.66 -5.30
N GLU A 217 -1.51 -11.86 -5.85
CA GLU A 217 -2.04 -10.66 -5.20
C GLU A 217 -2.86 -11.05 -3.97
N ARG A 218 -3.83 -11.96 -4.13
CA ARG A 218 -4.64 -12.48 -3.02
C ARG A 218 -3.76 -13.13 -1.96
N MET A 219 -2.78 -13.93 -2.37
CA MET A 219 -1.86 -14.58 -1.44
C MET A 219 -1.05 -13.55 -0.64
N GLY A 220 -0.51 -12.53 -1.29
CA GLY A 220 0.24 -11.46 -0.62
C GLY A 220 -0.61 -10.73 0.42
N ILE A 221 -1.84 -10.35 0.08
CA ILE A 221 -2.76 -9.66 0.99
C ILE A 221 -3.14 -10.58 2.16
N ALA A 222 -3.41 -11.86 1.90
CA ALA A 222 -3.74 -12.83 2.94
C ALA A 222 -2.58 -13.05 3.93
N MET A 223 -1.34 -13.11 3.44
CA MET A 223 -0.15 -13.19 4.30
C MET A 223 0.00 -11.94 5.17
N MET A 224 -0.24 -10.74 4.61
CA MET A 224 -0.24 -9.50 5.38
C MET A 224 -1.32 -9.51 6.47
N ALA A 225 -2.52 -9.95 6.13
CA ALA A 225 -3.63 -10.07 7.08
C ALA A 225 -3.29 -11.06 8.22
N TYR A 226 -2.71 -12.20 7.89
CA TYR A 226 -2.28 -13.18 8.87
C TYR A 226 -1.18 -12.65 9.78
N ALA A 227 -0.23 -11.89 9.25
CA ALA A 227 0.79 -11.22 10.06
C ALA A 227 0.16 -10.27 11.11
N GLN A 228 -0.87 -9.52 10.75
CA GLN A 228 -1.60 -8.66 11.70
C GLN A 228 -2.33 -9.44 12.78
N ARG A 229 -2.91 -10.59 12.42
CA ARG A 229 -3.49 -11.51 13.41
C ARG A 229 -2.47 -11.97 14.45
N LEU A 230 -1.26 -12.33 14.01
CA LEU A 230 -0.21 -12.78 14.94
C LEU A 230 0.26 -11.67 15.90
N ILE A 231 0.18 -10.41 15.48
CA ILE A 231 0.47 -9.26 16.35
C ILE A 231 -0.62 -9.14 17.42
N LEU A 232 -1.89 -9.14 17.02
CA LEU A 232 -3.02 -9.02 17.94
C LEU A 232 -3.07 -10.14 19.00
N SER A 233 -2.62 -11.35 18.66
CA SER A 233 -2.61 -12.49 19.59
C SER A 233 -1.48 -12.46 20.63
N ARG A 234 -0.58 -11.49 20.58
CA ARG A 234 0.55 -11.34 21.52
C ARG A 234 0.26 -10.34 22.65
N GLU A 235 -0.80 -9.56 22.51
CA GLU A 235 -1.30 -8.64 23.53
C GLU A 235 -2.35 -9.32 24.41
#